data_5997ba83eb196f414b3ab2ffd6d56ecc
#
_entry.id   5997ba83eb196f414b3ab2ffd6d56ecc
#
_cell.length_a   1.000
_cell.length_b   1.000
_cell.length_c   1.000
_cell.angle_alpha   90.00
_cell.angle_beta   90.00
_cell.angle_gamma   90.00
#
_symmetry.space_group_name_H-M   'P 1'
#
loop_
_entity.id
_entity.type
_entity.pdbx_description
1 polymer ?
#
loop_
_entity_poly.entity_id
_entity_poly.type
_entity_poly.pdbx_seq_one_letter_code
_entity_poly.pdbx_strand_id
1 'polypeptide(L)'
;MNQENPMTMAMRHALGWLLAANGVGLWLSALLCWPELGSAFGEQGYGRWLPLHLNGQLYGWTSLPLIAWMFFCYRVDACLTSSRLSRGAVVLWTTSLLSLGLSCLLGTTSGKIFLDWKGPALWIFLGTQLWLWLALAMGYRANRVSWSKPQRIIRVLVLLGLLTVPVSLWITTSPSTYPPIDPSTGGPTGASLLGSTLIVVAMMLALPHTLGLPATWRHTRSLVILWSFEMIAFILLEWRGGSHRDMAQIVGLALLLPWMILIPRYWSQATWPKQTKSFRLFTYLWWCLLVFTGWLEFLPGILDRMKFTNGLVAHAHMAMAGFTSSYLLLMMVMMGGKRAAISLTHGQRMWHIATAVYVLSMMLAGWCEGAQYAWMSESPWWREGLFFLRFGCGVVMTYVSWCWWRTFSQSSDV
;
A
#
# COMPACT_ATOMS: atom_id res chain seq x y z
N MET A 1 35.19 2.22 -2.60
CA MET A 1 33.88 2.68 -2.22
C MET A 1 33.00 1.45 -1.97
N ASN A 2 32.60 1.21 -0.71
CA ASN A 2 31.65 0.15 -0.39
C ASN A 2 30.31 0.49 -1.05
N GLN A 3 29.86 -0.35 -1.97
CA GLN A 3 28.57 -0.13 -2.65
C GLN A 3 27.44 -0.44 -1.67
N GLU A 4 26.45 0.46 -1.58
CA GLU A 4 25.28 0.30 -0.73
C GLU A 4 24.55 -1.02 -1.01
N ASN A 5 24.06 -1.67 0.04
CA ASN A 5 23.26 -2.89 -0.07
C ASN A 5 21.93 -2.58 -0.80
N PRO A 6 21.54 -3.38 -1.83
CA PRO A 6 20.30 -3.15 -2.61
C PRO A 6 19.05 -3.05 -1.77
N MET A 7 18.94 -3.81 -0.69
CA MET A 7 17.79 -3.78 0.24
C MET A 7 17.73 -2.44 0.97
N THR A 8 18.84 -1.95 1.52
CA THR A 8 18.93 -0.64 2.19
C THR A 8 18.60 0.48 1.22
N MET A 9 19.15 0.42 -0.01
CA MET A 9 18.83 1.36 -1.08
C MET A 9 17.33 1.40 -1.40
N ALA A 10 16.68 0.25 -1.54
CA ALA A 10 15.23 0.19 -1.79
C ALA A 10 14.42 0.82 -0.64
N MET A 11 14.79 0.54 0.61
CA MET A 11 14.13 1.15 1.78
C MET A 11 14.33 2.68 1.84
N ARG A 12 15.52 3.18 1.49
CA ARG A 12 15.80 4.61 1.44
C ARG A 12 14.99 5.32 0.35
N HIS A 13 14.92 4.73 -0.85
CA HIS A 13 14.09 5.23 -1.93
C HIS A 13 12.60 5.21 -1.57
N ALA A 14 12.13 4.16 -0.85
CA ALA A 14 10.76 4.09 -0.35
C ALA A 14 10.41 5.27 0.56
N LEU A 15 11.27 5.59 1.53
CA LEU A 15 11.07 6.73 2.42
C LEU A 15 11.14 8.07 1.67
N GLY A 16 12.00 8.19 0.65
CA GLY A 16 12.03 9.35 -0.24
C GLY A 16 10.71 9.52 -1.01
N TRP A 17 10.15 8.42 -1.52
CA TRP A 17 8.85 8.44 -2.20
C TRP A 17 7.67 8.69 -1.24
N LEU A 18 7.73 8.19 0.00
CA LEU A 18 6.75 8.54 1.03
C LEU A 18 6.74 10.05 1.28
N LEU A 19 7.93 10.64 1.42
CA LEU A 19 8.09 12.09 1.61
C LEU A 19 7.56 12.87 0.39
N ALA A 20 7.95 12.48 -0.83
CA ALA A 20 7.51 13.13 -2.06
C ALA A 20 5.99 13.03 -2.24
N ALA A 21 5.41 11.84 -2.07
CA ALA A 21 3.98 11.63 -2.21
C ALA A 21 3.17 12.37 -1.12
N ASN A 22 3.67 12.43 0.13
CA ASN A 22 3.07 13.25 1.18
C ASN A 22 3.18 14.74 0.89
N GLY A 23 4.29 15.20 0.31
CA GLY A 23 4.44 16.59 -0.16
C GLY A 23 3.40 16.95 -1.22
N VAL A 24 3.16 16.05 -2.18
CA VAL A 24 2.07 16.24 -3.18
C VAL A 24 0.70 16.19 -2.50
N GLY A 25 0.48 15.30 -1.54
CA GLY A 25 -0.78 15.26 -0.76
C GLY A 25 -1.01 16.53 0.05
N LEU A 26 0.04 17.10 0.63
CA LEU A 26 0.00 18.39 1.33
C LEU A 26 -0.35 19.52 0.34
N TRP A 27 0.25 19.52 -0.84
CA TRP A 27 -0.08 20.45 -1.92
C TRP A 27 -1.57 20.36 -2.32
N LEU A 28 -2.07 19.16 -2.55
CA LEU A 28 -3.50 18.93 -2.83
C LEU A 28 -4.41 19.46 -1.71
N SER A 29 -3.98 19.29 -0.46
CA SER A 29 -4.70 19.81 0.71
C SER A 29 -4.66 21.34 0.78
N ALA A 30 -3.53 21.95 0.38
CA ALA A 30 -3.41 23.41 0.28
C ALA A 30 -4.35 23.96 -0.80
N LEU A 31 -4.48 23.30 -1.95
CA LEU A 31 -5.42 23.69 -3.01
C LEU A 31 -6.90 23.65 -2.57
N LEU A 32 -7.23 22.86 -1.55
CA LEU A 32 -8.58 22.86 -0.98
C LEU A 32 -8.80 24.04 -0.02
N CYS A 33 -7.73 24.48 0.67
CA CYS A 33 -7.78 25.64 1.56
C CYS A 33 -7.68 26.97 0.80
N TRP A 34 -6.86 26.99 -0.24
CA TRP A 34 -6.53 28.18 -1.06
C TRP A 34 -6.58 27.83 -2.55
N PRO A 35 -7.79 27.76 -3.14
CA PRO A 35 -7.98 27.37 -4.55
C PRO A 35 -7.22 28.26 -5.54
N GLU A 36 -6.99 29.50 -5.20
CA GLU A 36 -6.24 30.50 -6.00
C GLU A 36 -4.79 30.07 -6.26
N LEU A 37 -4.19 29.24 -5.40
CA LEU A 37 -2.85 28.70 -5.64
C LEU A 37 -2.79 27.86 -6.92
N GLY A 38 -3.91 27.25 -7.31
CA GLY A 38 -4.01 26.46 -8.53
C GLY A 38 -3.85 27.29 -9.79
N SER A 39 -4.28 28.54 -9.79
CA SER A 39 -4.18 29.46 -10.94
C SER A 39 -2.74 29.82 -11.31
N ALA A 40 -1.82 29.82 -10.33
CA ALA A 40 -0.41 30.10 -10.55
C ALA A 40 0.29 29.02 -11.44
N PHE A 41 -0.29 27.84 -11.59
CA PHE A 41 0.23 26.74 -12.40
C PHE A 41 -0.58 26.50 -13.68
N GLY A 42 -1.45 27.43 -14.07
CA GLY A 42 -2.28 27.36 -15.26
C GLY A 42 -3.25 26.17 -15.24
N GLU A 43 -3.26 25.36 -16.31
CA GLU A 43 -4.12 24.17 -16.42
C GLU A 43 -3.71 23.00 -15.51
N GLN A 44 -2.65 23.13 -14.74
CA GLN A 44 -2.11 22.08 -13.86
C GLN A 44 -2.81 22.06 -12.50
N GLY A 45 -4.14 22.01 -12.53
CA GLY A 45 -4.98 21.96 -11.35
C GLY A 45 -4.94 20.64 -10.60
N TYR A 46 -5.78 20.55 -9.57
CA TYR A 46 -5.91 19.40 -8.64
C TYR A 46 -5.89 18.02 -9.36
N GLY A 47 -6.58 17.91 -10.49
CA GLY A 47 -6.69 16.65 -11.24
C GLY A 47 -5.38 16.13 -11.84
N ARG A 48 -4.37 16.97 -12.04
CA ARG A 48 -3.06 16.52 -12.54
C ARG A 48 -2.12 16.11 -11.41
N TRP A 49 -2.28 16.66 -10.21
CA TRP A 49 -1.48 16.34 -9.04
C TRP A 49 -2.00 15.10 -8.29
N LEU A 50 -3.32 14.85 -8.34
CA LEU A 50 -3.91 13.71 -7.67
C LEU A 50 -3.29 12.35 -8.09
N PRO A 51 -3.12 12.04 -9.39
CA PRO A 51 -2.44 10.82 -9.81
C PRO A 51 -1.01 10.69 -9.27
N LEU A 52 -0.27 11.79 -9.13
CA LEU A 52 1.09 11.76 -8.56
C LEU A 52 1.07 11.31 -7.10
N HIS A 53 0.15 11.86 -6.31
CA HIS A 53 -0.03 11.44 -4.92
C HIS A 53 -0.36 9.95 -4.82
N LEU A 54 -1.36 9.50 -5.56
CA LEU A 54 -1.86 8.12 -5.49
C LEU A 54 -0.82 7.10 -5.96
N ASN A 55 -0.21 7.33 -7.12
CA ASN A 55 0.79 6.40 -7.67
C ASN A 55 2.13 6.49 -6.93
N GLY A 56 2.51 7.66 -6.41
CA GLY A 56 3.67 7.82 -5.53
C GLY A 56 3.52 7.02 -4.23
N GLN A 57 2.33 7.00 -3.64
CA GLN A 57 2.03 6.16 -2.46
C GLN A 57 2.05 4.68 -2.81
N LEU A 58 1.42 4.25 -3.90
CA LEU A 58 1.32 2.84 -4.25
C LEU A 58 2.63 2.28 -4.80
N TYR A 59 3.17 2.86 -5.86
CA TYR A 59 4.35 2.31 -6.54
C TYR A 59 5.67 2.79 -5.92
N GLY A 60 5.69 3.94 -5.26
CA GLY A 60 6.85 4.46 -4.54
C GLY A 60 6.92 3.91 -3.13
N TRP A 61 6.04 4.36 -2.25
CA TRP A 61 6.06 3.98 -0.84
C TRP A 61 5.73 2.50 -0.62
N THR A 62 4.63 1.99 -1.20
CA THR A 62 4.19 0.61 -0.90
C THR A 62 5.06 -0.43 -1.58
N SER A 63 5.42 -0.24 -2.84
CA SER A 63 6.11 -1.28 -3.61
C SER A 63 7.58 -1.44 -3.24
N LEU A 64 8.31 -0.37 -2.94
CA LEU A 64 9.76 -0.45 -2.69
C LEU A 64 10.14 -1.23 -1.42
N PRO A 65 9.44 -1.13 -0.27
CA PRO A 65 9.71 -2.02 0.86
C PRO A 65 9.38 -3.49 0.56
N LEU A 66 8.37 -3.77 -0.27
CA LEU A 66 8.08 -5.13 -0.73
C LEU A 66 9.18 -5.66 -1.65
N ILE A 67 9.74 -4.81 -2.51
CA ILE A 67 10.93 -5.13 -3.33
C ILE A 67 12.15 -5.40 -2.43
N ALA A 68 12.36 -4.59 -1.39
CA ALA A 68 13.41 -4.85 -0.40
C ALA A 68 13.22 -6.21 0.29
N TRP A 69 11.97 -6.55 0.63
CA TRP A 69 11.65 -7.87 1.17
C TRP A 69 11.92 -9.00 0.18
N MET A 70 11.60 -8.82 -1.10
CA MET A 70 11.97 -9.79 -2.14
C MET A 70 13.49 -9.93 -2.26
N PHE A 71 14.26 -8.83 -2.22
CA PHE A 71 15.72 -8.87 -2.21
C PHE A 71 16.26 -9.67 -1.03
N PHE A 72 15.67 -9.48 0.17
CA PHE A 72 15.98 -10.28 1.34
C PHE A 72 15.68 -11.77 1.12
N CYS A 73 14.49 -12.12 0.64
CA CYS A 73 14.05 -13.50 0.43
C CYS A 73 14.88 -14.23 -0.63
N TYR A 74 15.36 -13.52 -1.65
CA TYR A 74 16.17 -14.09 -2.75
C TYR A 74 17.68 -13.95 -2.52
N ARG A 75 18.10 -13.33 -1.39
CA ARG A 75 19.52 -13.11 -1.04
C ARG A 75 20.30 -12.52 -2.20
N VAL A 76 19.79 -11.44 -2.79
CA VAL A 76 20.39 -10.84 -4.00
C VAL A 76 21.79 -10.28 -3.77
N ASP A 77 22.17 -10.00 -2.53
CA ASP A 77 23.48 -9.54 -2.08
C ASP A 77 24.56 -10.63 -2.11
N ALA A 78 24.18 -11.91 -2.09
CA ALA A 78 25.11 -13.03 -2.10
C ALA A 78 25.88 -13.19 -3.42
N CYS A 79 25.47 -12.52 -4.50
CA CYS A 79 26.13 -12.56 -5.82
C CYS A 79 26.27 -11.13 -6.38
N LEU A 80 27.49 -10.80 -6.83
CA LEU A 80 27.80 -9.46 -7.35
C LEU A 80 26.90 -9.05 -8.52
N THR A 81 26.63 -9.97 -9.45
CA THR A 81 25.75 -9.72 -10.60
C THR A 81 24.32 -9.42 -10.14
N SER A 82 23.74 -10.28 -9.26
CA SER A 82 22.41 -10.08 -8.70
C SER A 82 22.33 -8.75 -7.93
N SER A 83 23.34 -8.43 -7.13
CA SER A 83 23.41 -7.19 -6.37
C SER A 83 23.44 -5.95 -7.27
N ARG A 84 24.22 -5.97 -8.37
CA ARG A 84 24.27 -4.87 -9.35
C ARG A 84 22.94 -4.69 -10.07
N LEU A 85 22.31 -5.79 -10.52
CA LEU A 85 21.00 -5.77 -11.17
C LEU A 85 19.92 -5.25 -10.22
N SER A 86 19.98 -5.64 -8.94
CA SER A 86 19.01 -5.19 -7.93
C SER A 86 19.11 -3.69 -7.64
N ARG A 87 20.35 -3.13 -7.56
CA ARG A 87 20.52 -1.67 -7.47
C ARG A 87 19.99 -0.96 -8.72
N GLY A 88 20.29 -1.50 -9.90
CA GLY A 88 19.75 -1.01 -11.16
C GLY A 88 18.21 -1.02 -11.17
N ALA A 89 17.58 -2.07 -10.64
CA ALA A 89 16.12 -2.16 -10.53
C ALA A 89 15.55 -1.03 -9.66
N VAL A 90 16.18 -0.69 -8.53
CA VAL A 90 15.73 0.41 -7.65
C VAL A 90 15.83 1.77 -8.36
N VAL A 91 16.93 2.02 -9.08
CA VAL A 91 17.11 3.25 -9.86
C VAL A 91 16.07 3.33 -10.97
N LEU A 92 15.92 2.27 -11.76
CA LEU A 92 14.94 2.22 -12.85
C LEU A 92 13.50 2.37 -12.33
N TRP A 93 13.19 1.81 -11.15
CA TRP A 93 11.89 1.97 -10.52
C TRP A 93 11.60 3.45 -10.18
N THR A 94 12.56 4.13 -9.56
CA THR A 94 12.46 5.57 -9.29
C THR A 94 12.36 6.39 -10.59
N THR A 95 13.14 6.06 -11.61
CA THR A 95 13.07 6.73 -12.93
C THR A 95 11.71 6.54 -13.58
N SER A 96 11.13 5.33 -13.48
CA SER A 96 9.77 5.08 -13.98
C SER A 96 8.73 5.95 -13.29
N LEU A 97 8.82 6.10 -11.97
CA LEU A 97 7.91 6.96 -11.21
C LEU A 97 8.09 8.45 -11.55
N LEU A 98 9.31 8.90 -11.78
CA LEU A 98 9.55 10.28 -12.26
C LEU A 98 8.96 10.48 -13.66
N SER A 99 9.10 9.50 -14.56
CA SER A 99 8.50 9.56 -15.90
C SER A 99 6.96 9.57 -15.85
N LEU A 100 6.37 8.79 -14.92
CA LEU A 100 4.93 8.84 -14.67
C LEU A 100 4.50 10.21 -14.16
N GLY A 101 5.24 10.77 -13.20
CA GLY A 101 4.98 12.10 -12.65
C GLY A 101 4.96 13.16 -13.75
N LEU A 102 5.97 13.17 -14.63
CA LEU A 102 6.02 14.05 -15.78
C LEU A 102 4.84 13.82 -16.74
N SER A 103 4.53 12.54 -17.02
CA SER A 103 3.39 12.17 -17.88
C SER A 103 2.06 12.70 -17.35
N CYS A 104 1.82 12.57 -16.03
CA CYS A 104 0.62 13.10 -15.38
C CYS A 104 0.53 14.63 -15.46
N LEU A 105 1.62 15.33 -15.15
CA LEU A 105 1.66 16.79 -15.24
C LEU A 105 1.43 17.30 -16.67
N LEU A 106 1.90 16.58 -17.68
CA LEU A 106 1.63 16.84 -19.09
C LEU A 106 0.23 16.41 -19.56
N GLY A 107 -0.59 15.83 -18.67
CA GLY A 107 -1.95 15.39 -18.98
C GLY A 107 -2.03 14.05 -19.74
N THR A 108 -0.93 13.30 -19.82
CA THR A 108 -0.90 11.98 -20.47
C THR A 108 -1.08 10.90 -19.42
N THR A 109 -2.32 10.51 -19.14
CA THR A 109 -2.68 9.45 -18.19
C THR A 109 -3.67 8.48 -18.80
N SER A 110 -3.84 7.31 -18.18
CA SER A 110 -4.92 6.37 -18.56
C SER A 110 -6.30 6.84 -18.07
N GLY A 111 -6.33 7.74 -17.08
CA GLY A 111 -7.55 8.16 -16.38
C GLY A 111 -8.07 7.14 -15.35
N LYS A 112 -7.32 6.08 -15.07
CA LYS A 112 -7.69 5.04 -14.10
C LYS A 112 -6.94 5.26 -12.78
N ILE A 113 -7.67 5.41 -11.70
CA ILE A 113 -7.11 5.58 -10.35
C ILE A 113 -6.12 4.45 -10.04
N PHE A 114 -4.91 4.81 -9.57
CA PHE A 114 -3.78 3.90 -9.30
C PHE A 114 -3.19 3.17 -10.53
N LEU A 115 -3.69 3.43 -11.73
CA LEU A 115 -3.23 2.82 -12.98
C LEU A 115 -2.96 3.89 -14.06
N ASP A 116 -2.48 5.07 -13.66
CA ASP A 116 -2.31 6.23 -14.53
C ASP A 116 -1.19 6.09 -15.58
N TRP A 117 -0.66 4.89 -15.73
CA TRP A 117 0.39 4.55 -16.66
C TRP A 117 -0.09 4.63 -18.12
N LYS A 118 0.59 5.43 -18.96
CA LYS A 118 0.29 5.58 -20.38
C LYS A 118 1.55 5.97 -21.16
N GLY A 119 1.56 5.67 -22.47
CA GLY A 119 2.62 6.08 -23.38
C GLY A 119 4.03 5.61 -22.94
N PRO A 120 5.07 6.45 -23.08
CA PRO A 120 6.45 6.09 -22.73
C PRO A 120 6.63 5.66 -21.27
N ALA A 121 5.94 6.30 -20.32
CA ALA A 121 6.02 5.98 -18.90
C ALA A 121 5.59 4.53 -18.62
N LEU A 122 4.54 4.04 -19.30
CA LEU A 122 4.11 2.64 -19.20
C LEU A 122 5.23 1.70 -19.65
N TRP A 123 5.81 1.93 -20.83
CA TRP A 123 6.82 1.03 -21.41
C TRP A 123 8.10 0.99 -20.56
N ILE A 124 8.54 2.14 -20.03
CA ILE A 124 9.68 2.22 -19.11
C ILE A 124 9.38 1.37 -17.86
N PHE A 125 8.17 1.45 -17.32
CA PHE A 125 7.80 0.71 -16.12
C PHE A 125 7.67 -0.80 -16.36
N LEU A 126 7.12 -1.22 -17.50
CA LEU A 126 7.08 -2.64 -17.88
C LEU A 126 8.51 -3.22 -18.00
N GLY A 127 9.41 -2.48 -18.65
CA GLY A 127 10.83 -2.86 -18.74
C GLY A 127 11.51 -2.94 -17.37
N THR A 128 11.18 -2.02 -16.47
CA THR A 128 11.68 -2.01 -15.09
C THR A 128 11.23 -3.25 -14.30
N GLN A 129 9.98 -3.68 -14.47
CA GLN A 129 9.46 -4.89 -13.82
C GLN A 129 10.18 -6.15 -14.33
N LEU A 130 10.44 -6.24 -15.63
CA LEU A 130 11.24 -7.33 -16.21
C LEU A 130 12.69 -7.30 -15.71
N TRP A 131 13.28 -6.12 -15.54
CA TRP A 131 14.62 -5.98 -14.97
C TRP A 131 14.67 -6.44 -13.51
N LEU A 132 13.66 -6.06 -12.70
CA LEU A 132 13.51 -6.55 -11.33
C LEU A 132 13.39 -8.08 -11.29
N TRP A 133 12.57 -8.65 -12.17
CA TRP A 133 12.45 -10.10 -12.32
C TRP A 133 13.79 -10.77 -12.59
N LEU A 134 14.57 -10.22 -13.52
CA LEU A 134 15.90 -10.73 -13.85
C LEU A 134 16.83 -10.69 -12.64
N ALA A 135 16.83 -9.59 -11.87
CA ALA A 135 17.64 -9.46 -10.65
C ALA A 135 17.29 -10.56 -9.62
N LEU A 136 15.98 -10.84 -9.41
CA LEU A 136 15.51 -11.88 -8.50
C LEU A 136 15.83 -13.29 -9.03
N ALA A 137 15.68 -13.51 -10.34
CA ALA A 137 16.02 -14.79 -10.98
C ALA A 137 17.53 -15.10 -10.85
N MET A 138 18.39 -14.10 -10.96
CA MET A 138 19.83 -14.26 -10.72
C MET A 138 20.13 -14.55 -9.26
N GLY A 139 19.44 -13.88 -8.31
CA GLY A 139 19.52 -14.20 -6.88
C GLY A 139 19.07 -15.64 -6.59
N TYR A 140 17.97 -16.08 -7.21
CA TYR A 140 17.50 -17.47 -7.11
C TYR A 140 18.56 -18.45 -7.63
N ARG A 141 19.08 -18.22 -8.83
CA ARG A 141 20.11 -19.09 -9.45
C ARG A 141 21.33 -19.24 -8.56
N ALA A 142 21.81 -18.14 -7.96
CA ALA A 142 22.99 -18.14 -7.10
C ALA A 142 22.79 -18.91 -5.79
N ASN A 143 21.58 -18.89 -5.23
CA ASN A 143 21.30 -19.43 -3.89
C ASN A 143 20.47 -20.72 -3.89
N ARG A 144 20.00 -21.23 -5.03
CA ARG A 144 19.04 -22.34 -5.11
C ARG A 144 19.48 -23.61 -4.36
N VAL A 145 20.78 -23.87 -4.26
CA VAL A 145 21.33 -25.06 -3.61
C VAL A 145 21.19 -24.98 -2.09
N SER A 146 21.22 -23.79 -1.51
CA SER A 146 21.09 -23.58 -0.06
C SER A 146 19.65 -23.69 0.45
N TRP A 147 18.66 -23.81 -0.42
CA TRP A 147 17.26 -23.87 -0.05
C TRP A 147 16.67 -25.29 -0.13
N SER A 148 15.78 -25.61 0.79
CA SER A 148 15.01 -26.85 0.76
C SER A 148 14.09 -26.93 -0.47
N LYS A 149 13.64 -28.14 -0.85
CA LYS A 149 12.74 -28.34 -2.00
C LYS A 149 11.47 -27.47 -1.94
N PRO A 150 10.73 -27.40 -0.81
CA PRO A 150 9.55 -26.51 -0.72
C PRO A 150 9.91 -25.05 -0.90
N GLN A 151 11.00 -24.58 -0.30
CA GLN A 151 11.45 -23.19 -0.44
C GLN A 151 11.81 -22.83 -1.88
N ARG A 152 12.39 -23.75 -2.64
CA ARG A 152 12.67 -23.56 -4.07
C ARG A 152 11.39 -23.46 -4.88
N ILE A 153 10.43 -24.36 -4.64
CA ILE A 153 9.14 -24.36 -5.35
C ILE A 153 8.42 -23.03 -5.14
N ILE A 154 8.27 -22.57 -3.90
CA ILE A 154 7.61 -21.30 -3.58
C ILE A 154 8.29 -20.14 -4.33
N ARG A 155 9.62 -20.04 -4.32
CA ARG A 155 10.35 -18.98 -5.01
C ARG A 155 10.17 -19.02 -6.52
N VAL A 156 10.13 -20.21 -7.12
CA VAL A 156 9.83 -20.36 -8.56
C VAL A 156 8.40 -19.90 -8.85
N LEU A 157 7.42 -20.30 -8.04
CA LEU A 157 6.03 -19.85 -8.22
C LEU A 157 5.90 -18.33 -8.11
N VAL A 158 6.62 -17.70 -7.16
CA VAL A 158 6.65 -16.24 -7.04
C VAL A 158 7.29 -15.61 -8.29
N LEU A 159 8.40 -16.14 -8.82
CA LEU A 159 9.01 -15.64 -10.05
C LEU A 159 8.06 -15.78 -11.25
N LEU A 160 7.35 -16.89 -11.37
CA LEU A 160 6.35 -17.08 -12.43
C LEU A 160 5.18 -16.08 -12.27
N GLY A 161 4.70 -15.88 -11.05
CA GLY A 161 3.69 -14.87 -10.76
C GLY A 161 4.15 -13.44 -11.09
N LEU A 162 5.40 -13.09 -10.79
CA LEU A 162 5.95 -11.78 -11.12
C LEU A 162 6.06 -11.52 -12.63
N LEU A 163 6.18 -12.55 -13.48
CA LEU A 163 6.14 -12.39 -14.93
C LEU A 163 4.74 -12.00 -15.45
N THR A 164 3.69 -12.31 -14.72
CA THR A 164 2.33 -11.91 -15.12
C THR A 164 2.05 -10.43 -14.82
N VAL A 165 2.81 -9.80 -13.91
CA VAL A 165 2.56 -8.41 -13.46
C VAL A 165 2.66 -7.40 -14.61
N PRO A 166 3.75 -7.36 -15.43
CA PRO A 166 3.82 -6.41 -16.54
C PRO A 166 2.72 -6.64 -17.58
N VAL A 167 2.34 -7.89 -17.85
CA VAL A 167 1.25 -8.23 -18.77
C VAL A 167 -0.08 -7.75 -18.22
N SER A 168 -0.36 -8.03 -16.93
CA SER A 168 -1.58 -7.58 -16.26
C SER A 168 -1.68 -6.06 -16.24
N LEU A 169 -0.57 -5.37 -15.95
CA LEU A 169 -0.53 -3.90 -15.96
C LEU A 169 -0.84 -3.35 -17.37
N TRP A 170 -0.22 -3.92 -18.41
CA TRP A 170 -0.47 -3.52 -19.80
C TRP A 170 -1.93 -3.69 -20.19
N ILE A 171 -2.55 -4.81 -19.82
CA ILE A 171 -3.97 -5.08 -20.09
C ILE A 171 -4.86 -4.11 -19.31
N THR A 172 -4.63 -3.96 -18.01
CA THR A 172 -5.52 -3.18 -17.14
C THR A 172 -5.45 -1.68 -17.36
N THR A 173 -4.33 -1.17 -17.87
CA THR A 173 -4.20 0.25 -18.26
C THR A 173 -4.90 0.56 -19.59
N SER A 174 -5.27 -0.46 -20.39
CA SER A 174 -6.02 -0.25 -21.63
C SER A 174 -7.39 0.38 -21.37
N PRO A 175 -7.82 1.36 -22.18
CA PRO A 175 -9.16 1.94 -22.06
C PRO A 175 -10.31 0.93 -22.20
N SER A 176 -10.07 -0.16 -22.93
CA SER A 176 -11.07 -1.22 -23.17
C SER A 176 -11.25 -2.19 -22.00
N THR A 177 -10.34 -2.18 -21.01
CA THR A 177 -10.38 -3.11 -19.89
C THR A 177 -10.78 -2.36 -18.63
N TYR A 178 -11.87 -2.74 -18.01
CA TYR A 178 -12.27 -2.22 -16.70
C TYR A 178 -12.14 -3.32 -15.65
N PRO A 179 -11.69 -2.98 -14.42
CA PRO A 179 -11.79 -3.92 -13.32
C PRO A 179 -13.25 -4.25 -13.04
N PRO A 180 -13.55 -5.38 -12.37
CA PRO A 180 -14.90 -5.70 -11.93
C PRO A 180 -15.48 -4.53 -11.12
N ILE A 181 -16.51 -3.92 -11.65
CA ILE A 181 -17.17 -2.76 -11.07
C ILE A 181 -18.65 -3.09 -11.01
N ASP A 182 -19.29 -2.79 -9.91
CA ASP A 182 -20.74 -2.85 -9.82
C ASP A 182 -21.37 -1.82 -10.78
N PRO A 183 -22.10 -2.26 -11.82
CA PRO A 183 -22.69 -1.36 -12.81
C PRO A 183 -23.68 -0.36 -12.20
N SER A 184 -24.32 -0.72 -11.07
CA SER A 184 -25.33 0.12 -10.41
C SER A 184 -24.69 1.24 -9.58
N THR A 185 -23.45 1.08 -9.16
CA THR A 185 -22.82 2.00 -8.22
C THR A 185 -21.48 2.53 -8.69
N GLY A 186 -20.82 1.88 -9.67
CA GLY A 186 -19.47 2.22 -10.12
C GLY A 186 -18.37 1.97 -9.08
N GLY A 187 -18.68 1.22 -8.01
CA GLY A 187 -17.74 0.90 -6.94
C GLY A 187 -17.23 -0.54 -7.01
N PRO A 188 -16.26 -0.93 -6.15
CA PRO A 188 -15.80 -2.31 -6.05
C PRO A 188 -16.88 -3.22 -5.50
N THR A 189 -16.87 -4.49 -5.92
CA THR A 189 -17.72 -5.54 -5.36
C THR A 189 -17.15 -6.08 -4.07
N GLY A 190 -17.97 -6.74 -3.25
CA GLY A 190 -17.51 -7.44 -2.04
C GLY A 190 -16.47 -8.52 -2.38
N ALA A 191 -16.67 -9.25 -3.49
CA ALA A 191 -15.73 -10.25 -3.98
C ALA A 191 -14.37 -9.65 -4.33
N SER A 192 -14.32 -8.54 -5.07
CA SER A 192 -13.04 -7.92 -5.45
C SER A 192 -12.23 -7.43 -4.24
N LEU A 193 -12.91 -6.93 -3.19
CA LEU A 193 -12.27 -6.54 -1.93
C LEU A 193 -11.85 -7.76 -1.11
N LEU A 194 -12.64 -8.83 -1.10
CA LEU A 194 -12.26 -10.10 -0.45
C LEU A 194 -10.95 -10.64 -1.07
N GLY A 195 -10.90 -10.77 -2.39
CA GLY A 195 -9.72 -11.30 -3.09
C GLY A 195 -8.47 -10.48 -2.86
N SER A 196 -8.55 -9.15 -2.99
CA SER A 196 -7.40 -8.26 -2.76
C SER A 196 -6.91 -8.31 -1.31
N THR A 197 -7.82 -8.37 -0.33
CA THR A 197 -7.45 -8.44 1.10
C THR A 197 -6.88 -9.80 1.48
N LEU A 198 -7.34 -10.90 0.87
CA LEU A 198 -6.76 -12.23 1.09
C LEU A 198 -5.29 -12.32 0.63
N ILE A 199 -4.88 -11.55 -0.38
CA ILE A 199 -3.46 -11.43 -0.75
C ILE A 199 -2.66 -10.79 0.41
N VAL A 200 -3.20 -9.75 1.04
CA VAL A 200 -2.59 -9.12 2.21
C VAL A 200 -2.51 -10.10 3.39
N VAL A 201 -3.56 -10.87 3.65
CA VAL A 201 -3.57 -11.94 4.66
C VAL A 201 -2.44 -12.96 4.39
N ALA A 202 -2.29 -13.40 3.14
CA ALA A 202 -1.20 -14.32 2.76
C ALA A 202 0.18 -13.71 3.05
N MET A 203 0.38 -12.42 2.75
CA MET A 203 1.62 -11.71 3.08
C MET A 203 1.85 -11.63 4.59
N MET A 204 0.82 -11.35 5.39
CA MET A 204 0.92 -11.33 6.85
C MET A 204 1.23 -12.71 7.43
N LEU A 205 0.67 -13.79 6.89
CA LEU A 205 0.99 -15.16 7.27
C LEU A 205 2.43 -15.55 6.86
N ALA A 206 2.89 -15.12 5.71
CA ALA A 206 4.23 -15.43 5.20
C ALA A 206 5.35 -14.69 5.93
N LEU A 207 5.08 -13.47 6.44
CA LEU A 207 6.12 -12.58 6.98
C LEU A 207 6.99 -13.22 8.07
N PRO A 208 6.45 -13.82 9.16
CA PRO A 208 7.27 -14.40 10.21
C PRO A 208 8.14 -15.57 9.72
N HIS A 209 7.64 -16.37 8.79
CA HIS A 209 8.39 -17.49 8.20
C HIS A 209 9.53 -17.01 7.31
N THR A 210 9.29 -16.04 6.47
CA THR A 210 10.29 -15.51 5.54
C THR A 210 11.42 -14.78 6.27
N LEU A 211 11.10 -14.19 7.42
CA LEU A 211 12.06 -13.55 8.32
C LEU A 211 12.80 -14.56 9.22
N GLY A 212 12.42 -15.84 9.18
CA GLY A 212 13.07 -16.88 9.98
C GLY A 212 12.86 -16.75 11.49
N LEU A 213 11.71 -16.19 11.91
CA LEU A 213 11.44 -16.00 13.33
C LEU A 213 11.26 -17.35 14.05
N PRO A 214 11.92 -17.55 15.22
CA PRO A 214 11.66 -18.73 16.07
C PRO A 214 10.21 -18.73 16.53
N ALA A 215 9.52 -19.87 16.37
CA ALA A 215 8.13 -19.99 16.76
C ALA A 215 7.70 -21.45 16.93
N THR A 216 6.63 -21.63 17.70
CA THR A 216 5.89 -22.87 17.81
C THR A 216 4.66 -22.81 16.91
N TRP A 217 4.85 -23.03 15.62
CA TRP A 217 3.78 -22.89 14.62
C TRP A 217 2.66 -23.92 14.80
N ARG A 218 1.68 -23.57 15.63
CA ARG A 218 0.46 -24.35 15.79
C ARG A 218 -0.60 -23.84 14.81
N HIS A 219 -1.42 -24.75 14.29
CA HIS A 219 -2.56 -24.44 13.43
C HIS A 219 -2.24 -23.78 12.07
N THR A 220 -0.98 -23.70 11.63
CA THR A 220 -0.64 -23.15 10.32
C THR A 220 -1.40 -23.81 9.18
N ARG A 221 -1.54 -25.16 9.23
CA ARG A 221 -2.33 -25.88 8.22
C ARG A 221 -3.79 -25.45 8.20
N SER A 222 -4.41 -25.29 9.37
CA SER A 222 -5.81 -24.84 9.47
C SER A 222 -5.99 -23.45 8.92
N LEU A 223 -5.05 -22.53 9.16
CA LEU A 223 -5.09 -21.17 8.60
C LEU A 223 -4.92 -21.17 7.07
N VAL A 224 -4.03 -22.02 6.55
CA VAL A 224 -3.87 -22.16 5.09
C VAL A 224 -5.12 -22.78 4.46
N ILE A 225 -5.75 -23.77 5.11
CA ILE A 225 -7.00 -24.37 4.63
C ILE A 225 -8.13 -23.33 4.64
N LEU A 226 -8.27 -22.54 5.72
CA LEU A 226 -9.25 -21.45 5.80
C LEU A 226 -9.03 -20.44 4.69
N TRP A 227 -7.80 -19.96 4.53
CA TRP A 227 -7.44 -19.02 3.46
C TRP A 227 -7.75 -19.59 2.06
N SER A 228 -7.45 -20.87 1.82
CA SER A 228 -7.74 -21.52 0.54
C SER A 228 -9.25 -21.65 0.30
N PHE A 229 -10.02 -21.94 1.33
CA PHE A 229 -11.49 -21.96 1.26
C PHE A 229 -12.04 -20.56 0.89
N GLU A 230 -11.53 -19.51 1.53
CA GLU A 230 -11.96 -18.14 1.25
C GLU A 230 -11.52 -17.67 -0.16
N MET A 231 -10.36 -18.12 -0.66
CA MET A 231 -9.96 -17.90 -2.05
C MET A 231 -10.91 -18.59 -3.05
N ILE A 232 -11.40 -19.79 -2.73
CA ILE A 232 -12.41 -20.47 -3.54
C ILE A 232 -13.73 -19.67 -3.48
N ALA A 233 -14.14 -19.24 -2.28
CA ALA A 233 -15.31 -18.38 -2.12
C ALA A 233 -15.21 -17.09 -2.95
N PHE A 234 -14.04 -16.43 -2.94
CA PHE A 234 -13.76 -15.28 -3.78
C PHE A 234 -13.99 -15.61 -5.28
N ILE A 235 -13.39 -16.69 -5.78
CA ILE A 235 -13.52 -17.08 -7.20
C ILE A 235 -14.98 -17.33 -7.57
N LEU A 236 -15.74 -18.01 -6.70
CA LEU A 236 -17.15 -18.31 -6.94
C LEU A 236 -18.02 -17.05 -6.92
N LEU A 237 -17.77 -16.13 -5.99
CA LEU A 237 -18.48 -14.86 -5.88
C LEU A 237 -18.15 -13.94 -7.07
N GLU A 238 -16.90 -13.89 -7.50
CA GLU A 238 -16.46 -13.11 -8.67
C GLU A 238 -17.08 -13.66 -9.95
N TRP A 239 -17.11 -14.99 -10.11
CA TRP A 239 -17.75 -15.64 -11.26
C TRP A 239 -19.26 -15.43 -11.29
N ARG A 240 -19.92 -15.48 -10.12
CA ARG A 240 -21.35 -15.19 -10.02
C ARG A 240 -21.66 -13.74 -10.39
N GLY A 241 -20.75 -12.82 -10.08
CA GLY A 241 -20.97 -11.39 -10.18
C GLY A 241 -22.03 -10.90 -9.18
N GLY A 242 -22.65 -9.80 -9.49
CA GLY A 242 -23.71 -9.20 -8.69
C GLY A 242 -23.36 -7.83 -8.13
N SER A 243 -24.37 -7.15 -7.61
CA SER A 243 -24.21 -5.82 -6.99
C SER A 243 -23.57 -5.94 -5.62
N HIS A 244 -22.86 -4.89 -5.18
CA HIS A 244 -22.37 -4.78 -3.80
C HIS A 244 -23.51 -4.86 -2.76
N ARG A 245 -24.77 -4.63 -3.17
CA ARG A 245 -25.97 -4.76 -2.33
C ARG A 245 -26.43 -6.21 -2.13
N ASP A 246 -25.91 -7.14 -2.93
CA ASP A 246 -26.25 -8.55 -2.80
C ASP A 246 -25.74 -9.12 -1.49
N MET A 247 -26.60 -9.83 -0.76
CA MET A 247 -26.24 -10.49 0.48
C MET A 247 -25.03 -11.42 0.33
N ALA A 248 -24.90 -12.09 -0.81
CA ALA A 248 -23.74 -12.94 -1.08
C ALA A 248 -22.42 -12.15 -1.10
N GLN A 249 -22.41 -10.91 -1.63
CA GLN A 249 -21.25 -10.03 -1.64
C GLN A 249 -20.91 -9.53 -0.22
N ILE A 250 -21.92 -9.17 0.57
CA ILE A 250 -21.77 -8.71 1.95
C ILE A 250 -21.26 -9.84 2.87
N VAL A 251 -21.90 -11.01 2.78
CA VAL A 251 -21.50 -12.21 3.55
C VAL A 251 -20.13 -12.71 3.12
N GLY A 252 -19.83 -12.68 1.82
CA GLY A 252 -18.51 -13.02 1.30
C GLY A 252 -17.42 -12.14 1.89
N LEU A 253 -17.62 -10.83 1.93
CA LEU A 253 -16.67 -9.90 2.53
C LEU A 253 -16.53 -10.11 4.05
N ALA A 254 -17.60 -10.56 4.74
CA ALA A 254 -17.55 -10.89 6.18
C ALA A 254 -16.59 -12.04 6.51
N LEU A 255 -16.19 -12.87 5.54
CA LEU A 255 -15.18 -13.92 5.72
C LEU A 255 -13.83 -13.35 6.18
N LEU A 256 -13.57 -12.06 5.95
CA LEU A 256 -12.36 -11.39 6.45
C LEU A 256 -12.38 -11.11 7.97
N LEU A 257 -13.54 -11.03 8.60
CA LEU A 257 -13.66 -10.65 10.02
C LEU A 257 -12.87 -11.57 10.97
N PRO A 258 -12.85 -12.91 10.81
CA PRO A 258 -12.03 -13.78 11.64
C PRO A 258 -10.54 -13.43 11.65
N TRP A 259 -10.00 -12.88 10.55
CA TRP A 259 -8.58 -12.53 10.44
C TRP A 259 -8.17 -11.37 11.35
N MET A 260 -9.11 -10.59 11.87
CA MET A 260 -8.83 -9.60 12.91
C MET A 260 -8.28 -10.24 14.18
N ILE A 261 -8.68 -11.48 14.47
CA ILE A 261 -8.24 -12.25 15.66
C ILE A 261 -7.15 -13.27 15.29
N LEU A 262 -7.29 -13.91 14.14
CA LEU A 262 -6.40 -15.00 13.73
C LEU A 262 -4.97 -14.51 13.45
N ILE A 263 -4.79 -13.35 12.82
CA ILE A 263 -3.46 -12.79 12.55
C ILE A 263 -2.71 -12.45 13.83
N PRO A 264 -3.26 -11.66 14.80
CA PRO A 264 -2.59 -11.41 16.06
C PRO A 264 -2.26 -12.70 16.84
N ARG A 265 -3.18 -13.68 16.90
CA ARG A 265 -2.94 -14.98 17.54
C ARG A 265 -1.82 -15.77 16.84
N TYR A 266 -1.79 -15.75 15.52
CA TYR A 266 -0.73 -16.41 14.76
C TYR A 266 0.63 -15.76 15.01
N TRP A 267 0.72 -14.44 14.95
CA TRP A 267 1.95 -13.70 15.21
C TRP A 267 2.44 -13.80 16.65
N SER A 268 1.53 -14.00 17.63
CA SER A 268 1.92 -14.23 19.03
C SER A 268 2.69 -15.52 19.26
N GLN A 269 2.65 -16.48 18.33
CA GLN A 269 3.41 -17.72 18.38
C GLN A 269 4.89 -17.54 18.05
N ALA A 270 5.26 -16.42 17.43
CA ALA A 270 6.64 -16.11 17.06
C ALA A 270 7.33 -15.22 18.10
N THR A 271 8.65 -15.45 18.26
CA THR A 271 9.50 -14.61 19.11
C THR A 271 9.97 -13.38 18.32
N TRP A 272 9.27 -12.28 18.51
CA TRP A 272 9.60 -11.01 17.84
C TRP A 272 10.64 -10.21 18.62
N PRO A 273 11.56 -9.51 17.93
CA PRO A 273 12.48 -8.56 18.56
C PRO A 273 11.72 -7.47 19.34
N LYS A 274 12.25 -7.09 20.53
CA LYS A 274 11.58 -6.11 21.42
C LYS A 274 11.29 -4.76 20.73
N GLN A 275 12.19 -4.31 19.86
CA GLN A 275 12.06 -3.05 19.11
C GLN A 275 10.87 -3.03 18.13
N THR A 276 10.26 -4.17 17.82
CA THR A 276 9.12 -4.24 16.90
C THR A 276 7.76 -4.09 17.59
N LYS A 277 7.72 -3.99 18.94
CA LYS A 277 6.48 -4.03 19.72
C LYS A 277 5.48 -2.94 19.31
N SER A 278 5.93 -1.69 19.18
CA SER A 278 5.05 -0.58 18.78
C SER A 278 4.56 -0.73 17.35
N PHE A 279 5.45 -1.13 16.43
CA PHE A 279 5.10 -1.34 15.01
C PHE A 279 4.04 -2.43 14.83
N ARG A 280 4.18 -3.56 15.55
CA ARG A 280 3.16 -4.62 15.55
C ARG A 280 1.83 -4.16 16.12
N LEU A 281 1.86 -3.40 17.23
CA LEU A 281 0.65 -2.87 17.85
C LEU A 281 -0.13 -2.00 16.87
N PHE A 282 0.52 -1.03 16.23
CA PHE A 282 -0.15 -0.16 15.25
C PHE A 282 -0.60 -0.93 14.00
N THR A 283 0.17 -1.93 13.55
CA THR A 283 -0.27 -2.82 12.46
C THR A 283 -1.59 -3.52 12.82
N TYR A 284 -1.70 -4.07 14.04
CA TYR A 284 -2.94 -4.75 14.47
C TYR A 284 -4.12 -3.78 14.64
N LEU A 285 -3.90 -2.61 15.25
CA LEU A 285 -4.95 -1.62 15.43
C LEU A 285 -5.55 -1.20 14.08
N TRP A 286 -4.70 -0.83 13.14
CA TRP A 286 -5.15 -0.41 11.82
C TRP A 286 -5.72 -1.56 11.00
N TRP A 287 -5.18 -2.78 11.14
CA TRP A 287 -5.74 -3.98 10.51
C TRP A 287 -7.17 -4.23 10.98
N CYS A 288 -7.40 -4.25 12.28
CA CYS A 288 -8.73 -4.49 12.83
C CYS A 288 -9.71 -3.39 12.42
N LEU A 289 -9.30 -2.12 12.49
CA LEU A 289 -10.15 -1.01 12.06
C LEU A 289 -10.47 -1.10 10.57
N LEU A 290 -9.48 -1.35 9.72
CA LEU A 290 -9.64 -1.43 8.27
C LEU A 290 -10.60 -2.56 7.87
N VAL A 291 -10.39 -3.77 8.40
CA VAL A 291 -11.24 -4.93 8.08
C VAL A 291 -12.66 -4.73 8.58
N PHE A 292 -12.82 -4.25 9.82
CA PHE A 292 -14.14 -4.03 10.39
C PHE A 292 -14.91 -2.93 9.65
N THR A 293 -14.30 -1.76 9.46
CA THR A 293 -14.98 -0.64 8.78
C THR A 293 -15.22 -0.94 7.31
N GLY A 294 -14.28 -1.64 6.64
CA GLY A 294 -14.45 -2.04 5.24
C GLY A 294 -15.64 -2.97 5.03
N TRP A 295 -15.90 -3.91 5.95
CA TRP A 295 -17.12 -4.71 5.93
C TRP A 295 -18.34 -3.90 6.32
N LEU A 296 -18.25 -3.06 7.37
CA LEU A 296 -19.35 -2.23 7.87
C LEU A 296 -19.89 -1.31 6.76
N GLU A 297 -19.01 -0.72 5.96
CA GLU A 297 -19.40 0.16 4.85
C GLU A 297 -20.25 -0.55 3.79
N PHE A 298 -20.17 -1.88 3.65
CA PHE A 298 -21.00 -2.66 2.72
C PHE A 298 -22.39 -2.99 3.25
N LEU A 299 -22.67 -2.70 4.52
CA LEU A 299 -24.02 -2.90 5.04
C LEU A 299 -25.04 -1.97 4.35
N PRO A 300 -26.27 -2.43 4.17
CA PRO A 300 -27.32 -1.67 3.45
C PRO A 300 -27.48 -0.24 3.96
N GLY A 301 -27.43 0.71 3.05
CA GLY A 301 -27.60 2.14 3.34
C GLY A 301 -26.32 2.86 3.83
N ILE A 302 -25.27 2.15 4.23
CA ILE A 302 -24.01 2.79 4.67
C ILE A 302 -23.14 3.16 3.46
N LEU A 303 -22.92 2.22 2.53
CA LEU A 303 -22.11 2.51 1.34
C LEU A 303 -22.72 3.62 0.48
N ASP A 304 -24.04 3.61 0.35
CA ASP A 304 -24.75 4.64 -0.44
C ASP A 304 -24.53 6.05 0.12
N ARG A 305 -24.32 6.18 1.44
CA ARG A 305 -24.00 7.45 2.10
C ARG A 305 -22.53 7.82 2.03
N MET A 306 -21.65 6.84 2.17
CA MET A 306 -20.20 7.09 2.25
C MET A 306 -19.51 7.23 0.89
N LYS A 307 -20.11 6.63 -0.13
CA LYS A 307 -19.59 6.59 -1.48
C LYS A 307 -19.54 8.00 -2.09
N PHE A 308 -18.44 8.29 -2.78
CA PHE A 308 -18.16 9.60 -3.40
C PHE A 308 -18.12 10.79 -2.42
N THR A 309 -17.95 10.53 -1.14
CA THR A 309 -17.77 11.53 -0.09
C THR A 309 -16.37 11.48 0.49
N ASN A 310 -16.07 12.36 1.45
CA ASN A 310 -14.84 12.30 2.23
C ASN A 310 -14.69 10.99 3.03
N GLY A 311 -15.76 10.22 3.23
CA GLY A 311 -15.71 8.90 3.86
C GLY A 311 -14.86 7.89 3.08
N LEU A 312 -14.97 7.84 1.77
CA LEU A 312 -14.11 6.98 0.92
C LEU A 312 -12.63 7.42 1.02
N VAL A 313 -12.38 8.73 1.06
CA VAL A 313 -11.02 9.28 1.24
C VAL A 313 -10.46 8.87 2.60
N ALA A 314 -11.27 8.90 3.66
CA ALA A 314 -10.90 8.46 5.00
C ALA A 314 -10.53 6.97 5.03
N HIS A 315 -11.38 6.11 4.44
CA HIS A 315 -11.12 4.67 4.36
C HIS A 315 -9.82 4.36 3.59
N ALA A 316 -9.58 5.05 2.47
CA ALA A 316 -8.33 4.91 1.70
C ALA A 316 -7.09 5.31 2.53
N HIS A 317 -7.17 6.38 3.34
CA HIS A 317 -6.07 6.77 4.24
C HIS A 317 -5.91 5.80 5.42
N MET A 318 -6.99 5.23 5.95
CA MET A 318 -6.92 4.14 6.92
C MET A 318 -6.16 2.94 6.36
N ALA A 319 -6.44 2.57 5.11
CA ALA A 319 -5.75 1.48 4.42
C ALA A 319 -4.27 1.80 4.18
N MET A 320 -3.96 2.96 3.61
CA MET A 320 -2.61 3.28 3.12
C MET A 320 -1.72 3.89 4.22
N ALA A 321 -2.16 4.96 4.87
CA ALA A 321 -1.37 5.64 5.89
C ALA A 321 -1.45 4.92 7.25
N GLY A 322 -2.59 4.33 7.58
CA GLY A 322 -2.77 3.55 8.79
C GLY A 322 -2.13 2.16 8.68
N PHE A 323 -2.81 1.23 8.03
CA PHE A 323 -2.42 -0.18 8.01
C PHE A 323 -1.16 -0.44 7.17
N THR A 324 -1.17 -0.10 5.88
CA THR A 324 -0.07 -0.41 4.96
C THR A 324 1.23 0.20 5.46
N SER A 325 1.23 1.48 5.85
CA SER A 325 2.44 2.13 6.38
C SER A 325 2.94 1.46 7.66
N SER A 326 2.05 1.06 8.58
CA SER A 326 2.46 0.34 9.80
C SER A 326 3.11 -0.99 9.49
N TYR A 327 2.54 -1.75 8.56
CA TYR A 327 3.05 -3.05 8.13
C TYR A 327 4.41 -2.93 7.43
N LEU A 328 4.55 -1.96 6.53
CA LEU A 328 5.82 -1.73 5.81
C LEU A 328 6.93 -1.23 6.75
N LEU A 329 6.62 -0.35 7.69
CA LEU A 329 7.57 0.07 8.73
C LEU A 329 8.03 -1.11 9.58
N LEU A 330 7.11 -2.00 9.97
CA LEU A 330 7.46 -3.24 10.67
C LEU A 330 8.43 -4.10 9.83
N MET A 331 8.14 -4.29 8.54
CA MET A 331 9.01 -5.03 7.63
C MET A 331 10.40 -4.39 7.52
N MET A 332 10.46 -3.06 7.36
CA MET A 332 11.73 -2.33 7.28
C MET A 332 12.54 -2.46 8.57
N VAL A 333 11.91 -2.39 9.74
CA VAL A 333 12.57 -2.60 11.04
C VAL A 333 13.09 -4.03 11.16
N MET A 334 12.34 -5.02 10.70
CA MET A 334 12.77 -6.41 10.73
C MET A 334 13.97 -6.68 9.82
N MET A 335 14.01 -6.09 8.65
CA MET A 335 15.12 -6.24 7.70
C MET A 335 16.34 -5.38 8.05
N GLY A 336 16.12 -4.13 8.49
CA GLY A 336 17.15 -3.16 8.79
C GLY A 336 17.67 -3.17 10.24
N GLY A 337 17.06 -4.01 11.12
CA GLY A 337 17.52 -4.22 12.49
C GLY A 337 17.42 -2.99 13.39
N LYS A 338 18.33 -2.88 14.36
CA LYS A 338 18.35 -1.80 15.36
C LYS A 338 18.41 -0.38 14.74
N ARG A 339 19.18 -0.22 13.66
CA ARG A 339 19.31 1.05 12.94
C ARG A 339 17.96 1.55 12.43
N ALA A 340 17.28 0.72 11.66
CA ALA A 340 15.95 1.03 11.13
C ALA A 340 14.97 1.30 12.28
N ALA A 341 15.02 0.52 13.36
CA ALA A 341 14.17 0.72 14.51
C ALA A 341 14.36 2.12 15.15
N ILE A 342 15.60 2.56 15.37
CA ILE A 342 15.89 3.89 15.92
C ILE A 342 15.36 4.99 15.01
N SER A 343 15.66 4.91 13.71
CA SER A 343 15.26 5.93 12.74
C SER A 343 13.73 6.02 12.60
N LEU A 344 13.03 4.88 12.57
CA LEU A 344 11.59 4.82 12.26
C LEU A 344 10.69 4.93 13.50
N THR A 345 11.22 4.73 14.71
CA THR A 345 10.44 4.96 15.95
C THR A 345 10.22 6.45 16.23
N HIS A 346 11.18 7.29 15.81
CA HIS A 346 11.05 8.74 15.96
C HIS A 346 9.87 9.25 15.13
N GLY A 347 8.94 9.95 15.78
CA GLY A 347 7.74 10.48 15.12
C GLY A 347 6.61 9.47 14.86
N GLN A 348 6.82 8.15 15.11
CA GLN A 348 5.81 7.12 14.85
C GLN A 348 4.45 7.45 15.52
N ARG A 349 4.46 7.91 16.78
CA ARG A 349 3.21 8.30 17.48
C ARG A 349 2.53 9.48 16.81
N MET A 350 3.31 10.50 16.41
CA MET A 350 2.76 11.67 15.70
C MET A 350 2.10 11.26 14.38
N TRP A 351 2.74 10.36 13.63
CA TRP A 351 2.17 9.80 12.39
C TRP A 351 0.80 9.17 12.65
N HIS A 352 0.70 8.27 13.63
CA HIS A 352 -0.56 7.56 13.90
C HIS A 352 -1.63 8.47 14.49
N ILE A 353 -1.27 9.45 15.31
CA ILE A 353 -2.23 10.45 15.83
C ILE A 353 -2.76 11.29 14.67
N ALA A 354 -1.89 11.84 13.82
CA ALA A 354 -2.30 12.63 12.65
C ALA A 354 -3.19 11.81 11.70
N THR A 355 -2.82 10.54 11.43
CA THR A 355 -3.63 9.64 10.61
C THR A 355 -5.00 9.37 11.25
N ALA A 356 -5.07 9.14 12.58
CA ALA A 356 -6.33 8.90 13.27
C ALA A 356 -7.24 10.13 13.26
N VAL A 357 -6.70 11.31 13.53
CA VAL A 357 -7.44 12.59 13.46
C VAL A 357 -7.96 12.80 12.04
N TYR A 358 -7.12 12.60 11.04
CA TYR A 358 -7.51 12.70 9.62
C TYR A 358 -8.65 11.75 9.28
N VAL A 359 -8.50 10.46 9.58
CA VAL A 359 -9.47 9.42 9.27
C VAL A 359 -10.81 9.69 9.95
N LEU A 360 -10.81 9.96 11.27
CA LEU A 360 -12.03 10.19 12.02
C LEU A 360 -12.77 11.44 11.55
N SER A 361 -12.06 12.55 11.29
CA SER A 361 -12.69 13.77 10.82
C SER A 361 -13.27 13.62 9.42
N MET A 362 -12.58 12.92 8.50
CA MET A 362 -13.07 12.68 7.15
C MET A 362 -14.20 11.64 7.10
N MET A 363 -14.20 10.62 7.99
CA MET A 363 -15.34 9.71 8.15
C MET A 363 -16.60 10.46 8.58
N LEU A 364 -16.46 11.32 9.59
CA LEU A 364 -17.57 12.16 10.07
C LEU A 364 -18.06 13.09 8.94
N ALA A 365 -17.14 13.76 8.25
CA ALA A 365 -17.47 14.62 7.12
C ALA A 365 -18.23 13.85 6.04
N GLY A 366 -17.72 12.69 5.63
CA GLY A 366 -18.34 11.86 4.61
C GLY A 366 -19.74 11.37 4.98
N TRP A 367 -19.95 11.00 6.25
CA TRP A 367 -21.26 10.64 6.75
C TRP A 367 -22.25 11.80 6.67
N CYS A 368 -21.84 13.01 7.09
CA CYS A 368 -22.66 14.21 7.04
C CYS A 368 -22.98 14.64 5.60
N GLU A 369 -22.00 14.55 4.71
CA GLU A 369 -22.17 14.81 3.28
C GLU A 369 -23.20 13.87 2.66
N GLY A 370 -23.09 12.56 2.90
CA GLY A 370 -23.99 11.57 2.36
C GLY A 370 -25.40 11.60 2.99
N ALA A 371 -25.51 12.09 4.22
CA ALA A 371 -26.80 12.33 4.88
C ALA A 371 -27.46 13.65 4.48
N GLN A 372 -26.75 14.49 3.71
CA GLN A 372 -27.22 15.81 3.24
C GLN A 372 -27.73 16.71 4.37
N TYR A 373 -27.04 16.71 5.51
CA TYR A 373 -27.39 17.58 6.62
C TYR A 373 -27.20 19.06 6.22
N ALA A 374 -28.27 19.84 6.28
CA ALA A 374 -28.30 21.26 5.90
C ALA A 374 -27.24 22.10 6.62
N TRP A 375 -27.00 21.84 7.92
CA TRP A 375 -25.99 22.57 8.71
C TRP A 375 -24.57 22.46 8.14
N MET A 376 -24.25 21.38 7.46
CA MET A 376 -22.95 21.19 6.85
C MET A 376 -22.83 21.93 5.50
N SER A 377 -23.87 21.94 4.69
CA SER A 377 -23.89 22.66 3.42
C SER A 377 -24.05 24.17 3.60
N GLU A 378 -24.76 24.60 4.63
CA GLU A 378 -25.07 26.00 4.91
C GLU A 378 -24.02 26.72 5.78
N SER A 379 -23.07 25.97 6.36
CA SER A 379 -22.02 26.53 7.24
C SER A 379 -20.63 26.45 6.59
N PRO A 380 -20.23 27.45 5.82
CA PRO A 380 -18.92 27.45 5.13
C PRO A 380 -17.73 27.24 6.08
N TRP A 381 -17.78 27.82 7.28
CA TRP A 381 -16.73 27.71 8.31
C TRP A 381 -16.44 26.24 8.72
N TRP A 382 -17.46 25.38 8.72
CA TRP A 382 -17.28 23.97 9.07
C TRP A 382 -16.46 23.23 7.98
N ARG A 383 -16.79 23.45 6.73
CA ARG A 383 -16.06 22.90 5.58
C ARG A 383 -14.63 23.40 5.54
N GLU A 384 -14.44 24.69 5.72
CA GLU A 384 -13.12 25.31 5.80
C GLU A 384 -12.32 24.76 6.96
N GLY A 385 -12.90 24.63 8.16
CA GLY A 385 -12.28 24.05 9.34
C GLY A 385 -11.81 22.62 9.10
N LEU A 386 -12.60 21.81 8.39
CA LEU A 386 -12.21 20.45 8.01
C LEU A 386 -11.03 20.45 7.01
N PHE A 387 -11.01 21.36 6.04
CA PHE A 387 -9.90 21.48 5.11
C PHE A 387 -8.61 21.92 5.81
N PHE A 388 -8.67 22.88 6.72
CA PHE A 388 -7.52 23.28 7.53
C PHE A 388 -7.03 22.15 8.45
N LEU A 389 -7.93 21.39 9.07
CA LEU A 389 -7.56 20.22 9.86
C LEU A 389 -6.84 19.16 9.00
N ARG A 390 -7.38 18.88 7.83
CA ARG A 390 -6.79 17.99 6.84
C ARG A 390 -5.39 18.45 6.42
N PHE A 391 -5.23 19.76 6.14
CA PHE A 391 -3.95 20.36 5.84
C PHE A 391 -2.96 20.21 7.01
N GLY A 392 -3.38 20.51 8.26
CA GLY A 392 -2.56 20.35 9.45
C GLY A 392 -2.09 18.90 9.67
N CYS A 393 -2.96 17.93 9.49
CA CYS A 393 -2.58 16.51 9.51
C CYS A 393 -1.55 16.19 8.41
N GLY A 394 -1.72 16.72 7.21
CA GLY A 394 -0.79 16.60 6.09
C GLY A 394 0.60 17.17 6.41
N VAL A 395 0.67 18.34 7.06
CA VAL A 395 1.93 18.94 7.54
C VAL A 395 2.66 17.99 8.50
N VAL A 396 1.96 17.46 9.49
CA VAL A 396 2.55 16.53 10.47
C VAL A 396 3.07 15.27 9.80
N MET A 397 2.28 14.66 8.90
CA MET A 397 2.67 13.43 8.21
C MET A 397 3.86 13.67 7.26
N THR A 398 3.90 14.80 6.58
CA THR A 398 5.04 15.18 5.72
C THR A 398 6.29 15.41 6.54
N TYR A 399 6.19 16.11 7.68
CA TYR A 399 7.31 16.32 8.59
C TYR A 399 7.87 15.00 9.14
N VAL A 400 7.01 14.09 9.57
CA VAL A 400 7.45 12.78 10.08
C VAL A 400 8.13 11.96 8.98
N SER A 401 7.59 11.94 7.75
CA SER A 401 8.22 11.24 6.63
C SER A 401 9.59 11.83 6.27
N TRP A 402 9.76 13.16 6.37
CA TRP A 402 11.06 13.82 6.23
C TRP A 402 12.04 13.39 7.32
N CYS A 403 11.62 13.32 8.59
CA CYS A 403 12.45 12.85 9.70
C CYS A 403 12.91 11.40 9.45
N TRP A 404 12.00 10.51 9.04
CA TRP A 404 12.33 9.12 8.74
C TRP A 404 13.33 8.99 7.59
N TRP A 405 13.08 9.68 6.47
CA TRP A 405 13.99 9.67 5.34
C TRP A 405 15.37 10.21 5.70
N ARG A 406 15.45 11.34 6.40
CA ARG A 406 16.72 11.97 6.81
C ARG A 406 17.52 11.07 7.76
N THR A 407 16.91 10.59 8.84
CA THR A 407 17.61 9.78 9.86
C THR A 407 18.03 8.42 9.28
N PHE A 408 17.21 7.81 8.46
CA PHE A 408 17.55 6.55 7.80
C PHE A 408 18.68 6.73 6.78
N SER A 409 18.70 7.81 6.03
CA SER A 409 19.75 8.11 5.04
C SER A 409 21.11 8.38 5.74
N GLN A 410 21.12 9.14 6.82
CA GLN A 410 22.36 9.43 7.58
C GLN A 410 22.94 8.18 8.26
N SER A 411 22.10 7.23 8.63
CA SER A 411 22.55 5.99 9.26
C SER A 411 23.20 5.00 8.28
N SER A 412 23.07 5.18 6.98
CA SER A 412 23.67 4.31 5.95
C SER A 412 25.15 4.61 5.68
N ASP A 413 25.66 5.74 6.14
CA ASP A 413 27.03 6.20 5.85
C ASP A 413 28.06 5.81 6.94
N VAL A 414 27.61 5.11 7.99
CA VAL A 414 28.43 4.55 9.08
C VAL A 414 28.36 3.02 9.07
#